data_be43d9dcab34dce86611dd1e96af6faf
#
_entry.id   be43d9dcab34dce86611dd1e96af6faf
#
_cell.length_a   1.000
_cell.length_b   1.000
_cell.length_c   1.000
_cell.angle_alpha   90.00
_cell.angle_beta   90.00
_cell.angle_gamma   90.00
#
_symmetry.space_group_name_H-M   'P 1'
#
loop_
_entity.id
_entity.type
_entity.pdbx_description
1 polymer ?
#
loop_
_entity_poly.entity_id
_entity_poly.type
_entity_poly.pdbx_seq_one_letter_code
_entity_poly.pdbx_strand_id
1 'polypeptide(L)'
;MKEIANKYKKPFLGGLLIGLSVVVAVLILGDLKGVVRVFAGFNLRYLPVILLLAPLNYVFRYIKWSYYLKLSNLFPEPKMNILIFTSGLSMTVTPGKVGELLKCYLLKEHINAPFSVTSSIVMAERLTDGIAMAILASLGTLAYGYGGYVLPATFGVLGAVIILLQYDRPFRSLERLVGKRKFWRKCTAFLLEFQGSARRLFTLPALLFAVVIGVLSWGFEGAVIFLAVKAFGGEISLLGSVFVVSFSSILGALSFLPGGLGVAEGSILALLLWAGLGREMAAATTLVTRFSTLWLGVVIGLVGLYLVQKELFKVES
;
A
#
# COMPACT_ATOMS: atom_id res chain seq x y z
N MET A 1 -3.66 -23.71 7.05
CA MET A 1 -2.38 -22.96 7.01
C MET A 1 -1.41 -23.42 5.92
N LYS A 2 -1.03 -24.71 5.80
CA LYS A 2 -0.19 -25.22 4.67
C LYS A 2 -0.77 -24.90 3.31
N GLU A 3 -2.08 -24.98 3.14
CA GLU A 3 -2.76 -24.63 1.88
C GLU A 3 -2.65 -23.12 1.57
N ILE A 4 -2.80 -22.25 2.58
CA ILE A 4 -2.67 -20.80 2.42
C ILE A 4 -1.23 -20.45 2.02
N ALA A 5 -0.23 -21.01 2.73
CA ALA A 5 1.18 -20.81 2.40
C ALA A 5 1.49 -21.26 0.96
N ASN A 6 0.98 -22.43 0.53
CA ASN A 6 1.17 -22.93 -0.83
C ASN A 6 0.45 -22.05 -1.87
N LYS A 7 -0.74 -21.54 -1.56
CA LYS A 7 -1.52 -20.68 -2.46
C LYS A 7 -0.80 -19.37 -2.78
N TYR A 8 -0.14 -18.75 -1.79
CA TYR A 8 0.54 -17.45 -1.96
C TYR A 8 2.03 -17.56 -2.31
N LYS A 9 2.65 -18.75 -2.18
CA LYS A 9 4.07 -18.97 -2.47
C LYS A 9 4.44 -18.60 -3.92
N LYS A 10 3.68 -19.07 -4.91
CA LYS A 10 3.96 -18.79 -6.33
C LYS A 10 3.82 -17.30 -6.68
N PRO A 11 2.70 -16.58 -6.32
CA PRO A 11 2.59 -15.14 -6.53
C PRO A 11 3.68 -14.34 -5.83
N PHE A 12 4.06 -14.73 -4.62
CA PHE A 12 5.13 -14.07 -3.86
C PHE A 12 6.50 -14.23 -4.53
N LEU A 13 6.87 -15.47 -4.94
CA LEU A 13 8.11 -15.71 -5.67
C LEU A 13 8.14 -14.96 -7.01
N GLY A 14 7.02 -14.93 -7.73
CA GLY A 14 6.89 -14.13 -8.95
C GLY A 14 7.13 -12.64 -8.69
N GLY A 15 6.57 -12.09 -7.62
CA GLY A 15 6.82 -10.71 -7.20
C GLY A 15 8.28 -10.43 -6.86
N LEU A 16 8.97 -11.35 -6.18
CA LEU A 16 10.39 -11.24 -5.89
C LEU A 16 11.25 -11.23 -7.16
N LEU A 17 10.97 -12.12 -8.12
CA LEU A 17 11.70 -12.17 -9.39
C LEU A 17 11.50 -10.88 -10.20
N ILE A 18 10.26 -10.40 -10.30
CA ILE A 18 9.97 -9.12 -10.95
C ILE A 18 10.72 -7.99 -10.23
N GLY A 19 10.69 -7.95 -8.90
CA GLY A 19 11.39 -6.93 -8.12
C GLY A 19 12.89 -6.92 -8.36
N LEU A 20 13.52 -8.10 -8.41
CA LEU A 20 14.93 -8.21 -8.74
C LEU A 20 15.24 -7.70 -10.16
N SER A 21 14.41 -8.08 -11.14
CA SER A 21 14.53 -7.59 -12.52
C SER A 21 14.42 -6.07 -12.62
N VAL A 22 13.50 -5.47 -11.84
CA VAL A 22 13.32 -4.01 -11.78
C VAL A 22 14.54 -3.33 -11.15
N VAL A 23 15.11 -3.88 -10.07
CA VAL A 23 16.35 -3.34 -9.48
C VAL A 23 17.48 -3.34 -10.51
N VAL A 24 17.65 -4.45 -11.25
CA VAL A 24 18.66 -4.54 -12.32
C VAL A 24 18.38 -3.50 -13.42
N ALA A 25 17.12 -3.35 -13.84
CA ALA A 25 16.74 -2.36 -14.85
C ALA A 25 17.06 -0.91 -14.40
N VAL A 26 16.75 -0.55 -13.14
CA VAL A 26 17.05 0.78 -12.58
C VAL A 26 18.57 1.02 -12.53
N LEU A 27 19.36 0.00 -12.16
CA LEU A 27 20.82 0.09 -12.16
C LEU A 27 21.41 0.30 -13.57
N ILE A 28 20.87 -0.40 -14.58
CA ILE A 28 21.27 -0.23 -15.98
C ILE A 28 20.88 1.17 -16.50
N LEU A 29 19.64 1.59 -16.24
CA LEU A 29 19.16 2.92 -16.64
C LEU A 29 19.93 4.06 -15.97
N GLY A 30 20.42 3.85 -14.75
CA GLY A 30 21.18 4.83 -13.97
C GLY A 30 22.68 4.89 -14.30
N ASP A 31 23.21 4.04 -15.18
CA ASP A 31 24.62 3.71 -15.31
C ASP A 31 25.22 3.09 -14.02
N LEU A 32 25.39 1.77 -14.02
CA LEU A 32 25.81 1.00 -12.86
C LEU A 32 27.07 1.58 -12.18
N LYS A 33 28.08 1.96 -12.97
CA LYS A 33 29.33 2.52 -12.42
C LYS A 33 29.12 3.87 -11.75
N GLY A 34 28.28 4.72 -12.38
CA GLY A 34 27.89 6.02 -11.84
C GLY A 34 27.07 5.87 -10.56
N VAL A 35 26.08 4.97 -10.54
CA VAL A 35 25.26 4.67 -9.34
C VAL A 35 26.11 4.21 -8.17
N VAL A 36 27.07 3.29 -8.39
CA VAL A 36 28.01 2.83 -7.34
C VAL A 36 28.87 4.00 -6.82
N ARG A 37 29.32 4.89 -7.68
CA ARG A 37 30.08 6.08 -7.29
C ARG A 37 29.24 7.03 -6.44
N VAL A 38 27.99 7.25 -6.80
CA VAL A 38 27.04 8.08 -6.03
C VAL A 38 26.77 7.44 -4.65
N PHE A 39 26.60 6.11 -4.58
CA PHE A 39 26.47 5.41 -3.29
C PHE A 39 27.70 5.55 -2.39
N ALA A 40 28.91 5.60 -2.95
CA ALA A 40 30.12 5.82 -2.17
C ALA A 40 30.15 7.21 -1.49
N GLY A 41 29.44 8.21 -2.06
CA GLY A 41 29.26 9.54 -1.49
C GLY A 41 28.06 9.68 -0.54
N PHE A 42 27.31 8.59 -0.27
CA PHE A 42 26.11 8.65 0.56
C PHE A 42 26.43 9.04 2.02
N ASN A 43 25.82 10.10 2.50
CA ASN A 43 25.98 10.51 3.89
C ASN A 43 25.17 9.61 4.84
N LEU A 44 25.85 8.66 5.46
CA LEU A 44 25.27 7.65 6.36
C LEU A 44 24.53 8.23 7.56
N ARG A 45 24.72 9.51 7.93
CA ARG A 45 23.96 10.16 9.00
C ARG A 45 22.45 10.20 8.74
N TYR A 46 22.04 10.22 7.48
CA TYR A 46 20.62 10.21 7.10
C TYR A 46 19.99 8.80 7.15
N LEU A 47 20.80 7.74 7.06
CA LEU A 47 20.31 6.37 6.96
C LEU A 47 19.41 5.93 8.13
N PRO A 48 19.74 6.19 9.41
CA PRO A 48 18.87 5.79 10.52
C PRO A 48 17.49 6.44 10.44
N VAL A 49 17.43 7.73 10.05
CA VAL A 49 16.16 8.47 9.91
C VAL A 49 15.35 7.91 8.73
N ILE A 50 15.99 7.69 7.58
CA ILE A 50 15.36 7.07 6.40
C ILE A 50 14.74 5.72 6.76
N LEU A 51 15.49 4.86 7.47
CA LEU A 51 15.02 3.53 7.88
C LEU A 51 13.93 3.58 8.96
N LEU A 52 13.84 4.67 9.75
CA LEU A 52 12.80 4.85 10.77
C LEU A 52 11.48 5.36 10.17
N LEU A 53 11.51 6.14 9.09
CA LEU A 53 10.31 6.74 8.49
C LEU A 53 9.34 5.68 7.94
N ALA A 54 9.83 4.56 7.40
CA ALA A 54 8.96 3.48 6.92
C ALA A 54 8.21 2.75 8.05
N PRO A 55 8.84 2.32 9.17
CA PRO A 55 8.11 1.86 10.35
C PRO A 55 7.09 2.86 10.88
N LEU A 56 7.38 4.16 10.88
CA LEU A 56 6.40 5.18 11.25
C LEU A 56 5.19 5.17 10.32
N ASN A 57 5.39 5.07 8.99
CA ASN A 57 4.28 4.86 8.04
C ASN A 57 3.43 3.65 8.45
N TYR A 58 4.05 2.51 8.80
CA TYR A 58 3.32 1.30 9.18
C TYR A 58 2.56 1.47 10.50
N VAL A 59 3.10 2.23 11.47
CA VAL A 59 2.39 2.55 12.72
C VAL A 59 1.11 3.33 12.43
N PHE A 60 1.16 4.37 11.58
CA PHE A 60 -0.04 5.13 11.22
C PHE A 60 -1.05 4.26 10.45
N ARG A 61 -0.59 3.41 9.55
CA ARG A 61 -1.46 2.44 8.86
C ARG A 61 -2.07 1.41 9.81
N TYR A 62 -1.34 0.96 10.84
CA TYR A 62 -1.86 0.10 11.90
C TYR A 62 -2.94 0.80 12.73
N ILE A 63 -2.76 2.09 13.06
CA ILE A 63 -3.77 2.89 13.76
C ILE A 63 -5.07 2.93 12.93
N LYS A 64 -4.98 3.18 11.62
CA LYS A 64 -6.12 3.18 10.71
C LYS A 64 -6.80 1.81 10.63
N TRP A 65 -6.01 0.74 10.48
CA TRP A 65 -6.49 -0.65 10.50
C TRP A 65 -7.26 -0.97 11.78
N SER A 66 -6.67 -0.67 12.95
CA SER A 66 -7.28 -0.93 14.26
C SER A 66 -8.56 -0.12 14.48
N TYR A 67 -8.61 1.11 13.96
CA TYR A 67 -9.82 1.92 13.97
C TYR A 67 -10.94 1.30 13.15
N TYR A 68 -10.65 0.81 11.95
CA TYR A 68 -11.62 0.12 11.10
C TYR A 68 -12.12 -1.19 11.70
N LEU A 69 -11.26 -1.96 12.36
CA LEU A 69 -11.68 -3.14 13.10
C LEU A 69 -12.69 -2.78 14.19
N LYS A 70 -12.42 -1.72 14.97
CA LYS A 70 -13.34 -1.24 16.00
C LYS A 70 -14.70 -0.82 15.43
N LEU A 71 -14.72 -0.09 14.32
CA LEU A 71 -15.97 0.30 13.63
C LEU A 71 -16.76 -0.91 13.10
N SER A 72 -16.09 -2.01 12.85
CA SER A 72 -16.69 -3.29 12.42
C SER A 72 -17.05 -4.23 13.59
N ASN A 73 -16.90 -3.78 14.82
CA ASN A 73 -17.08 -4.58 16.06
C ASN A 73 -16.18 -5.85 16.09
N LEU A 74 -14.95 -5.71 15.60
CA LEU A 74 -13.94 -6.77 15.62
C LEU A 74 -12.84 -6.39 16.62
N PHE A 75 -12.58 -7.26 17.59
CA PHE A 75 -11.67 -6.98 18.71
C PHE A 75 -10.65 -8.12 18.87
N PRO A 76 -9.70 -8.29 17.93
CA PRO A 76 -8.63 -9.26 18.14
C PRO A 76 -7.73 -8.83 19.31
N GLU A 77 -7.08 -9.79 19.96
CA GLU A 77 -6.10 -9.52 21.01
C GLU A 77 -5.00 -8.56 20.45
N PRO A 78 -4.56 -7.53 21.22
CA PRO A 78 -3.63 -6.50 20.73
C PRO A 78 -2.36 -7.05 20.11
N LYS A 79 -1.71 -8.06 20.74
CA LYS A 79 -0.53 -8.73 20.21
C LYS A 79 -0.82 -9.37 18.86
N MET A 80 -1.92 -10.13 18.78
CA MET A 80 -2.31 -10.81 17.55
C MET A 80 -2.72 -9.84 16.46
N ASN A 81 -3.38 -8.73 16.80
CA ASN A 81 -3.72 -7.67 15.86
C ASN A 81 -2.47 -7.07 15.18
N ILE A 82 -1.42 -6.77 15.96
CA ILE A 82 -0.13 -6.29 15.42
C ILE A 82 0.49 -7.34 14.49
N LEU A 83 0.51 -8.60 14.89
CA LEU A 83 1.09 -9.68 14.08
C LEU A 83 0.29 -9.93 12.79
N ILE A 84 -1.04 -9.86 12.83
CA ILE A 84 -1.90 -9.98 11.64
C ILE A 84 -1.66 -8.81 10.70
N PHE A 85 -1.63 -7.58 11.21
CA PHE A 85 -1.37 -6.40 10.40
C PHE A 85 0.00 -6.47 9.73
N THR A 86 1.06 -6.73 10.50
CA THR A 86 2.42 -6.80 9.98
C THR A 86 2.58 -7.93 8.97
N SER A 87 1.98 -9.12 9.21
CA SER A 87 2.01 -10.22 8.24
C SER A 87 1.45 -9.83 6.87
N GLY A 88 0.45 -8.93 6.83
CA GLY A 88 -0.09 -8.38 5.58
C GLY A 88 0.93 -7.63 4.74
N LEU A 89 1.95 -7.02 5.36
CA LEU A 89 3.02 -6.31 4.65
C LEU A 89 3.87 -7.24 3.78
N SER A 90 4.04 -8.52 4.16
CA SER A 90 4.78 -9.50 3.37
C SER A 90 4.18 -9.70 1.97
N MET A 91 2.89 -9.49 1.84
CA MET A 91 2.12 -9.76 0.62
C MET A 91 1.92 -8.52 -0.27
N THR A 92 2.55 -7.39 0.06
CA THR A 92 2.44 -6.15 -0.77
C THR A 92 3.00 -6.31 -2.17
N VAL A 93 3.92 -7.25 -2.38
CA VAL A 93 4.50 -7.59 -3.69
C VAL A 93 3.65 -8.59 -4.49
N THR A 94 2.41 -8.85 -4.10
CA THR A 94 1.49 -9.70 -4.89
C THR A 94 0.70 -8.86 -5.90
N PRO A 95 0.29 -9.47 -7.06
CA PRO A 95 -0.48 -8.75 -8.08
C PRO A 95 -1.74 -8.11 -7.49
N GLY A 96 -1.98 -6.82 -7.80
CA GLY A 96 -3.13 -6.07 -7.31
C GLY A 96 -3.22 -5.98 -5.77
N LYS A 97 -2.14 -6.29 -5.04
CA LYS A 97 -2.10 -6.38 -3.57
C LYS A 97 -3.14 -7.34 -2.97
N VAL A 98 -3.64 -8.29 -3.77
CA VAL A 98 -4.63 -9.29 -3.33
C VAL A 98 -4.10 -10.12 -2.15
N GLY A 99 -2.78 -10.28 -2.03
CA GLY A 99 -2.16 -10.94 -0.89
C GLY A 99 -2.42 -10.26 0.46
N GLU A 100 -2.78 -8.97 0.50
CA GLU A 100 -3.17 -8.30 1.74
C GLU A 100 -4.47 -8.89 2.35
N LEU A 101 -5.28 -9.61 1.56
CA LEU A 101 -6.40 -10.40 2.07
C LEU A 101 -5.95 -11.54 3.01
N LEU A 102 -4.64 -11.81 3.10
CA LEU A 102 -4.08 -12.68 4.14
C LEU A 102 -4.53 -12.24 5.53
N LYS A 103 -4.62 -10.93 5.80
CA LYS A 103 -5.14 -10.39 7.05
C LYS A 103 -6.57 -10.89 7.35
N CYS A 104 -7.42 -10.99 6.32
CA CYS A 104 -8.78 -11.48 6.45
C CYS A 104 -8.82 -12.96 6.83
N TYR A 105 -7.96 -13.77 6.22
CA TYR A 105 -7.85 -15.19 6.57
C TYR A 105 -7.35 -15.38 8.00
N LEU A 106 -6.33 -14.63 8.42
CA LEU A 106 -5.80 -14.70 9.78
C LEU A 106 -6.81 -14.25 10.83
N LEU A 107 -7.60 -13.20 10.55
CA LEU A 107 -8.72 -12.80 11.44
C LEU A 107 -9.82 -13.86 11.50
N LYS A 108 -10.11 -14.52 10.40
CA LYS A 108 -11.07 -15.62 10.37
C LYS A 108 -10.60 -16.79 11.24
N GLU A 109 -9.32 -17.18 11.15
CA GLU A 109 -8.74 -18.25 11.98
C GLU A 109 -8.69 -17.87 13.47
N HIS A 110 -8.39 -16.60 13.78
CA HIS A 110 -8.20 -16.17 15.16
C HIS A 110 -9.49 -15.87 15.91
N ILE A 111 -10.45 -15.17 15.28
CA ILE A 111 -11.70 -14.71 15.95
C ILE A 111 -12.97 -15.04 15.15
N ASN A 112 -12.90 -15.96 14.17
CA ASN A 112 -14.01 -16.31 13.27
C ASN A 112 -14.65 -15.10 12.57
N ALA A 113 -13.86 -14.03 12.30
CA ALA A 113 -14.36 -12.82 11.64
C ALA A 113 -14.88 -13.14 10.22
N PRO A 114 -16.05 -12.63 9.82
CA PRO A 114 -16.58 -12.82 8.47
C PRO A 114 -15.63 -12.23 7.40
N PHE A 115 -15.32 -13.01 6.38
CA PHE A 115 -14.39 -12.58 5.31
C PHE A 115 -14.92 -11.38 4.52
N SER A 116 -16.24 -11.27 4.32
CA SER A 116 -16.93 -10.13 3.72
C SER A 116 -16.68 -8.83 4.48
N VAL A 117 -16.77 -8.86 5.82
CA VAL A 117 -16.51 -7.71 6.68
C VAL A 117 -15.04 -7.32 6.65
N THR A 118 -14.13 -8.28 6.83
CA THR A 118 -12.69 -7.99 6.89
C THR A 118 -12.13 -7.56 5.53
N SER A 119 -12.63 -8.10 4.42
CA SER A 119 -12.25 -7.66 3.07
C SER A 119 -12.74 -6.24 2.76
N SER A 120 -13.90 -5.82 3.30
CA SER A 120 -14.35 -4.43 3.19
C SER A 120 -13.41 -3.45 3.92
N ILE A 121 -12.80 -3.86 5.04
CA ILE A 121 -11.78 -3.08 5.75
C ILE A 121 -10.54 -2.90 4.86
N VAL A 122 -10.03 -3.99 4.27
CA VAL A 122 -8.86 -3.91 3.35
C VAL A 122 -9.16 -2.98 2.17
N MET A 123 -10.37 -3.06 1.60
CA MET A 123 -10.79 -2.16 0.52
C MET A 123 -10.86 -0.70 0.98
N ALA A 124 -11.40 -0.43 2.17
CA ALA A 124 -11.46 0.91 2.74
C ALA A 124 -10.06 1.49 2.97
N GLU A 125 -9.11 0.69 3.45
CA GLU A 125 -7.70 1.10 3.55
C GLU A 125 -7.14 1.53 2.18
N ARG A 126 -7.37 0.73 1.13
CA ARG A 126 -6.85 1.03 -0.22
C ARG A 126 -7.47 2.29 -0.82
N LEU A 127 -8.79 2.47 -0.70
CA LEU A 127 -9.48 3.65 -1.22
C LEU A 127 -9.05 4.93 -0.49
N THR A 128 -8.95 4.89 0.83
CA THR A 128 -8.51 6.06 1.61
C THR A 128 -7.01 6.37 1.44
N ASP A 129 -6.16 5.35 1.23
CA ASP A 129 -4.77 5.57 0.82
C ASP A 129 -4.71 6.24 -0.56
N GLY A 130 -5.54 5.80 -1.52
CA GLY A 130 -5.65 6.43 -2.84
C GLY A 130 -6.03 7.90 -2.76
N ILE A 131 -7.03 8.25 -1.91
CA ILE A 131 -7.43 9.65 -1.69
C ILE A 131 -6.27 10.44 -1.08
N ALA A 132 -5.61 9.91 -0.05
CA ALA A 132 -4.47 10.56 0.59
C ALA A 132 -3.32 10.84 -0.40
N MET A 133 -2.96 9.85 -1.22
CA MET A 133 -1.96 10.01 -2.28
C MET A 133 -2.39 11.04 -3.32
N ALA A 134 -3.67 11.06 -3.72
CA ALA A 134 -4.19 12.05 -4.66
C ALA A 134 -4.15 13.48 -4.09
N ILE A 135 -4.46 13.67 -2.80
CA ILE A 135 -4.31 14.95 -2.11
C ILE A 135 -2.84 15.40 -2.12
N LEU A 136 -1.92 14.52 -1.70
CA LEU A 136 -0.50 14.84 -1.64
C LEU A 136 0.09 15.14 -3.03
N ALA A 137 -0.30 14.37 -4.06
CA ALA A 137 0.08 14.64 -5.42
C ALA A 137 -0.50 15.96 -5.95
N SER A 138 -1.73 16.33 -5.56
CA SER A 138 -2.34 17.61 -5.94
C SER A 138 -1.57 18.81 -5.38
N LEU A 139 -1.08 18.73 -4.15
CA LEU A 139 -0.24 19.78 -3.57
C LEU A 139 1.05 19.99 -4.37
N GLY A 140 1.64 18.90 -4.88
CA GLY A 140 2.82 18.98 -5.73
C GLY A 140 2.52 19.52 -7.14
N THR A 141 1.36 19.20 -7.74
CA THR A 141 0.98 19.77 -9.04
C THR A 141 0.80 21.28 -9.00
N LEU A 142 0.31 21.83 -7.89
CA LEU A 142 0.24 23.29 -7.70
C LEU A 142 1.65 23.94 -7.73
N ALA A 143 2.67 23.21 -7.26
CA ALA A 143 4.05 23.70 -7.26
C ALA A 143 4.76 23.50 -8.59
N TYR A 144 4.45 22.46 -9.37
CA TYR A 144 5.20 22.05 -10.56
C TYR A 144 4.39 22.07 -11.86
N GLY A 145 3.07 22.36 -11.83
CA GLY A 145 2.22 22.48 -13.02
C GLY A 145 1.90 21.18 -13.77
N TYR A 146 2.19 19.99 -13.20
CA TYR A 146 2.01 18.68 -13.85
C TYR A 146 0.89 17.83 -13.21
N GLY A 147 0.33 16.90 -13.99
CA GLY A 147 -0.67 15.95 -13.50
C GLY A 147 -2.12 16.40 -13.67
N GLY A 148 -2.37 17.43 -14.47
CA GLY A 148 -3.65 18.12 -14.61
C GLY A 148 -4.88 17.22 -14.84
N TYR A 149 -4.75 16.09 -15.57
CA TYR A 149 -5.88 15.17 -15.83
C TYR A 149 -5.88 13.91 -14.94
N VAL A 150 -4.71 13.44 -14.51
CA VAL A 150 -4.59 12.19 -13.73
C VAL A 150 -5.23 12.35 -12.36
N LEU A 151 -5.05 13.49 -11.71
CA LEU A 151 -5.57 13.72 -10.36
C LEU A 151 -7.09 13.86 -10.33
N PRO A 152 -7.75 14.71 -11.14
CA PRO A 152 -9.20 14.75 -11.23
C PRO A 152 -9.82 13.40 -11.58
N ALA A 153 -9.19 12.65 -12.51
CA ALA A 153 -9.64 11.29 -12.84
C ALA A 153 -9.53 10.35 -11.64
N THR A 154 -8.43 10.40 -10.89
CA THR A 154 -8.23 9.59 -9.68
C THR A 154 -9.29 9.92 -8.62
N PHE A 155 -9.52 11.20 -8.32
CA PHE A 155 -10.57 11.62 -7.40
C PHE A 155 -11.96 11.21 -7.89
N GLY A 156 -12.22 11.35 -9.20
CA GLY A 156 -13.48 10.95 -9.83
C GLY A 156 -13.74 9.45 -9.65
N VAL A 157 -12.78 8.59 -9.94
CA VAL A 157 -12.90 7.14 -9.78
C VAL A 157 -13.07 6.76 -8.31
N LEU A 158 -12.22 7.29 -7.42
CA LEU A 158 -12.30 6.99 -5.98
C LEU A 158 -13.64 7.46 -5.39
N GLY A 159 -14.07 8.68 -5.75
CA GLY A 159 -15.37 9.21 -5.34
C GLY A 159 -16.54 8.39 -5.86
N ALA A 160 -16.51 7.99 -7.13
CA ALA A 160 -17.55 7.14 -7.73
C ALA A 160 -17.66 5.78 -7.01
N VAL A 161 -16.52 5.14 -6.69
CA VAL A 161 -16.52 3.87 -5.94
C VAL A 161 -17.10 4.06 -4.53
N ILE A 162 -16.71 5.12 -3.81
CA ILE A 162 -17.26 5.40 -2.48
C ILE A 162 -18.77 5.68 -2.56
N ILE A 163 -19.21 6.48 -3.53
CA ILE A 163 -20.62 6.76 -3.76
C ILE A 163 -21.38 5.46 -4.05
N LEU A 164 -20.85 4.61 -4.95
CA LEU A 164 -21.46 3.31 -5.25
C LEU A 164 -21.64 2.44 -3.99
N LEU A 165 -20.65 2.41 -3.12
CA LEU A 165 -20.70 1.65 -1.86
C LEU A 165 -21.70 2.24 -0.85
N GLN A 166 -22.09 3.50 -0.97
CA GLN A 166 -23.10 4.13 -0.10
C GLN A 166 -24.55 3.81 -0.52
N TYR A 167 -24.78 3.40 -1.78
CA TYR A 167 -26.12 3.11 -2.28
C TYR A 167 -26.43 1.62 -2.27
N ASP A 168 -27.57 1.24 -1.66
CA ASP A 168 -28.01 -0.16 -1.59
C ASP A 168 -28.62 -0.67 -2.92
N ARG A 169 -29.20 0.25 -3.73
CA ARG A 169 -29.96 -0.11 -4.92
C ARG A 169 -29.23 -1.00 -5.92
N PRO A 170 -27.97 -0.71 -6.32
CA PRO A 170 -27.24 -1.58 -7.27
C PRO A 170 -27.08 -3.00 -6.75
N PHE A 171 -26.73 -3.17 -5.48
CA PHE A 171 -26.49 -4.48 -4.85
C PHE A 171 -27.80 -5.29 -4.70
N ARG A 172 -28.89 -4.65 -4.29
CA ARG A 172 -30.23 -5.28 -4.20
C ARG A 172 -30.81 -5.60 -5.57
N SER A 173 -30.55 -4.79 -6.59
CA SER A 173 -30.97 -5.08 -7.97
C SER A 173 -30.24 -6.28 -8.51
N LEU A 174 -28.93 -6.40 -8.23
CA LEU A 174 -28.14 -7.57 -8.58
C LEU A 174 -28.71 -8.85 -7.93
N GLU A 175 -29.09 -8.78 -6.64
CA GLU A 175 -29.72 -9.89 -5.93
C GLU A 175 -31.01 -10.37 -6.61
N ARG A 176 -31.84 -9.43 -7.10
CA ARG A 176 -33.10 -9.75 -7.83
C ARG A 176 -32.86 -10.37 -9.20
N LEU A 177 -31.80 -9.90 -9.92
CA LEU A 177 -31.48 -10.35 -11.27
C LEU A 177 -30.84 -11.74 -11.31
N VAL A 178 -30.08 -12.08 -10.27
CA VAL A 178 -29.17 -13.25 -10.30
C VAL A 178 -29.86 -14.59 -10.04
N GLY A 179 -31.14 -14.61 -9.73
CA GLY A 179 -31.96 -15.83 -9.71
C GLY A 179 -31.67 -16.81 -8.57
N LYS A 180 -32.43 -17.93 -8.57
CA LYS A 180 -32.52 -18.92 -7.47
C LYS A 180 -31.34 -19.89 -7.33
N ARG A 181 -30.27 -19.80 -8.12
CA ARG A 181 -29.15 -20.76 -8.06
C ARG A 181 -28.32 -20.55 -6.78
N LYS A 182 -28.06 -21.61 -6.03
CA LYS A 182 -27.38 -21.63 -4.72
C LYS A 182 -26.01 -20.89 -4.72
N PHE A 183 -25.26 -21.01 -5.79
CA PHE A 183 -23.96 -20.32 -5.95
C PHE A 183 -24.12 -18.80 -5.94
N TRP A 184 -25.00 -18.28 -6.80
CA TRP A 184 -25.23 -16.86 -6.94
C TRP A 184 -25.83 -16.22 -5.68
N ARG A 185 -26.70 -16.95 -4.97
CA ARG A 185 -27.24 -16.51 -3.68
C ARG A 185 -26.14 -16.32 -2.62
N LYS A 186 -25.09 -17.17 -2.62
CA LYS A 186 -23.93 -16.99 -1.75
C LYS A 186 -23.11 -15.76 -2.15
N CYS A 187 -22.90 -15.55 -3.44
CA CYS A 187 -22.17 -14.37 -3.94
C CYS A 187 -22.91 -13.07 -3.61
N THR A 188 -24.22 -13.00 -3.81
CA THR A 188 -25.00 -11.80 -3.49
C THR A 188 -25.06 -11.54 -1.98
N ALA A 189 -25.23 -12.56 -1.14
CA ALA A 189 -25.16 -12.41 0.30
C ALA A 189 -23.80 -11.85 0.76
N PHE A 190 -22.70 -12.39 0.20
CA PHE A 190 -21.37 -11.85 0.45
C PHE A 190 -21.25 -10.36 0.05
N LEU A 191 -21.74 -10.00 -1.14
CA LEU A 191 -21.67 -8.63 -1.66
C LEU A 191 -22.50 -7.65 -0.81
N LEU A 192 -23.68 -8.07 -0.35
CA LEU A 192 -24.53 -7.24 0.51
C LEU A 192 -23.90 -7.05 1.90
N GLU A 193 -23.33 -8.08 2.48
CA GLU A 193 -22.61 -7.98 3.77
C GLU A 193 -21.36 -7.12 3.64
N PHE A 194 -20.59 -7.30 2.56
CA PHE A 194 -19.44 -6.48 2.21
C PHE A 194 -19.84 -4.99 2.08
N GLN A 195 -20.89 -4.70 1.30
CA GLN A 195 -21.38 -3.35 1.08
C GLN A 195 -21.90 -2.72 2.38
N GLY A 196 -22.68 -3.45 3.17
CA GLY A 196 -23.18 -2.98 4.46
C GLY A 196 -22.06 -2.65 5.45
N SER A 197 -20.97 -3.42 5.44
CA SER A 197 -19.78 -3.15 6.23
C SER A 197 -19.02 -1.94 5.68
N ALA A 198 -18.75 -1.91 4.36
CA ALA A 198 -18.06 -0.80 3.71
C ALA A 198 -18.76 0.55 3.97
N ARG A 199 -20.08 0.58 3.92
CA ARG A 199 -20.86 1.79 4.21
C ARG A 199 -20.56 2.40 5.58
N ARG A 200 -20.34 1.59 6.61
CA ARG A 200 -19.97 2.06 7.95
C ARG A 200 -18.56 2.67 7.98
N LEU A 201 -17.65 2.14 7.15
CA LEU A 201 -16.26 2.58 7.08
C LEU A 201 -16.08 3.90 6.32
N PHE A 202 -17.06 4.29 5.48
CA PHE A 202 -17.05 5.53 4.70
C PHE A 202 -18.02 6.59 5.23
N THR A 203 -18.39 6.53 6.53
CA THR A 203 -19.03 7.68 7.19
C THR A 203 -18.06 8.87 7.20
N LEU A 204 -18.58 10.09 7.15
CA LEU A 204 -17.74 11.29 7.05
C LEU A 204 -16.65 11.37 8.14
N PRO A 205 -16.92 11.10 9.43
CA PRO A 205 -15.88 11.10 10.46
C PRO A 205 -14.80 10.02 10.22
N ALA A 206 -15.22 8.81 9.81
CA ALA A 206 -14.30 7.72 9.54
C ALA A 206 -13.44 8.01 8.31
N LEU A 207 -14.03 8.56 7.26
CA LEU A 207 -13.33 8.97 6.04
C LEU A 207 -12.29 10.06 6.34
N LEU A 208 -12.67 11.13 7.04
CA LEU A 208 -11.76 12.21 7.42
C LEU A 208 -10.61 11.70 8.25
N PHE A 209 -10.88 10.91 9.30
CA PHE A 209 -9.84 10.30 10.12
C PHE A 209 -8.87 9.46 9.26
N ALA A 210 -9.39 8.57 8.42
CA ALA A 210 -8.57 7.68 7.61
C ALA A 210 -7.75 8.42 6.57
N VAL A 211 -8.28 9.49 5.98
CA VAL A 211 -7.57 10.33 5.01
C VAL A 211 -6.47 11.13 5.70
N VAL A 212 -6.72 11.74 6.87
CA VAL A 212 -5.70 12.47 7.63
C VAL A 212 -4.56 11.53 8.01
N ILE A 213 -4.86 10.35 8.56
CA ILE A 213 -3.85 9.33 8.88
C ILE A 213 -3.10 8.88 7.60
N GLY A 214 -3.81 8.73 6.48
CA GLY A 214 -3.21 8.40 5.19
C GLY A 214 -2.24 9.49 4.70
N VAL A 215 -2.62 10.77 4.77
CA VAL A 215 -1.77 11.91 4.38
C VAL A 215 -0.49 11.93 5.21
N LEU A 216 -0.58 11.77 6.53
CA LEU A 216 0.58 11.68 7.41
C LEU A 216 1.46 10.48 7.07
N SER A 217 0.87 9.31 6.90
CA SER A 217 1.54 8.06 6.57
C SER A 217 2.33 8.17 5.26
N TRP A 218 1.69 8.60 4.18
CA TRP A 218 2.33 8.77 2.87
C TRP A 218 3.30 9.97 2.83
N GLY A 219 3.08 10.97 3.67
CA GLY A 219 4.02 12.08 3.89
C GLY A 219 5.40 11.59 4.36
N PHE A 220 5.46 10.57 5.22
CA PHE A 220 6.72 9.96 5.64
C PHE A 220 7.47 9.30 4.46
N GLU A 221 6.78 8.69 3.52
CA GLU A 221 7.43 8.15 2.31
C GLU A 221 7.99 9.26 1.41
N GLY A 222 7.31 10.41 1.33
CA GLY A 222 7.85 11.61 0.67
C GLY A 222 9.11 12.13 1.37
N ALA A 223 9.13 12.12 2.70
CA ALA A 223 10.30 12.49 3.48
C ALA A 223 11.50 11.54 3.25
N VAL A 224 11.25 10.25 2.96
CA VAL A 224 12.30 9.30 2.56
C VAL A 224 13.01 9.77 1.29
N ILE A 225 12.27 10.15 0.23
CA ILE A 225 12.85 10.68 -1.02
C ILE A 225 13.65 11.96 -0.72
N PHE A 226 13.08 12.89 0.03
CA PHE A 226 13.73 14.14 0.41
C PHE A 226 15.08 13.92 1.10
N LEU A 227 15.10 13.04 2.11
CA LEU A 227 16.32 12.73 2.86
C LEU A 227 17.32 11.93 2.03
N ALA A 228 16.86 11.03 1.17
CA ALA A 228 17.73 10.27 0.27
C ALA A 228 18.45 11.18 -0.73
N VAL A 229 17.74 12.13 -1.35
CA VAL A 229 18.35 13.14 -2.24
C VAL A 229 19.38 13.98 -1.47
N LYS A 230 19.05 14.46 -0.27
CA LYS A 230 20.00 15.19 0.58
C LYS A 230 21.20 14.36 0.99
N ALA A 231 21.01 13.08 1.29
CA ALA A 231 22.11 12.16 1.65
C ALA A 231 23.09 11.96 0.50
N PHE A 232 22.63 12.07 -0.76
CA PHE A 232 23.49 12.06 -1.96
C PHE A 232 24.05 13.45 -2.34
N GLY A 233 23.78 14.50 -1.55
CA GLY A 233 24.26 15.86 -1.81
C GLY A 233 23.46 16.62 -2.88
N GLY A 234 22.26 16.12 -3.24
CA GLY A 234 21.35 16.78 -4.17
C GLY A 234 20.34 17.70 -3.45
N GLU A 235 19.55 18.38 -4.26
CA GLU A 235 18.50 19.29 -3.80
C GLU A 235 17.16 18.96 -4.43
N ILE A 236 16.14 18.86 -3.60
CA ILE A 236 14.74 18.76 -3.97
C ILE A 236 13.88 19.37 -2.85
N SER A 237 12.74 19.97 -3.17
CA SER A 237 11.84 20.43 -2.13
C SER A 237 11.10 19.27 -1.47
N LEU A 238 10.72 19.41 -0.20
CA LEU A 238 9.91 18.40 0.48
C LEU A 238 8.58 18.16 -0.27
N LEU A 239 7.96 19.24 -0.76
CA LEU A 239 6.72 19.15 -1.54
C LEU A 239 6.92 18.38 -2.86
N GLY A 240 8.06 18.60 -3.55
CA GLY A 240 8.45 17.84 -4.74
C GLY A 240 8.64 16.36 -4.45
N SER A 241 9.30 16.04 -3.34
CA SER A 241 9.51 14.65 -2.92
C SER A 241 8.20 13.92 -2.60
N VAL A 242 7.27 14.61 -1.92
CA VAL A 242 5.93 14.11 -1.61
C VAL A 242 5.12 13.91 -2.90
N PHE A 243 5.24 14.83 -3.86
CA PHE A 243 4.63 14.67 -5.19
C PHE A 243 5.18 13.43 -5.90
N VAL A 244 6.50 13.31 -5.99
CA VAL A 244 7.16 12.19 -6.66
C VAL A 244 6.67 10.85 -6.13
N VAL A 245 6.68 10.64 -4.81
CA VAL A 245 6.25 9.36 -4.24
C VAL A 245 4.76 9.11 -4.41
N SER A 246 3.92 10.13 -4.20
CA SER A 246 2.46 9.97 -4.25
C SER A 246 1.97 9.73 -5.66
N PHE A 247 2.46 10.50 -6.63
CA PHE A 247 2.11 10.33 -8.04
C PHE A 247 2.59 8.98 -8.59
N SER A 248 3.83 8.59 -8.28
CA SER A 248 4.39 7.29 -8.68
C SER A 248 3.63 6.12 -8.05
N SER A 249 3.16 6.27 -6.81
CA SER A 249 2.38 5.24 -6.12
C SER A 249 0.98 5.09 -6.73
N ILE A 250 0.35 6.19 -7.19
CA ILE A 250 -0.91 6.15 -7.94
C ILE A 250 -0.71 5.39 -9.25
N LEU A 251 0.32 5.73 -10.05
CA LEU A 251 0.62 5.05 -11.30
C LEU A 251 0.93 3.57 -11.08
N GLY A 252 1.71 3.25 -10.04
CA GLY A 252 1.99 1.88 -9.63
C GLY A 252 0.73 1.10 -9.25
N ALA A 253 -0.22 1.73 -8.54
CA ALA A 253 -1.49 1.11 -8.18
C ALA A 253 -2.38 0.87 -9.41
N LEU A 254 -2.44 1.83 -10.34
CA LEU A 254 -3.22 1.73 -11.59
C LEU A 254 -2.66 0.68 -12.56
N SER A 255 -1.37 0.31 -12.44
CA SER A 255 -0.76 -0.72 -13.26
C SER A 255 -1.21 -2.15 -12.93
N PHE A 256 -1.81 -2.36 -11.75
CA PHE A 256 -2.12 -3.68 -11.19
C PHE A 256 -0.93 -4.65 -11.09
N LEU A 257 0.29 -4.18 -11.34
CA LEU A 257 1.50 -4.97 -11.21
C LEU A 257 1.81 -5.29 -9.73
N PRO A 258 2.50 -6.41 -9.46
CA PRO A 258 2.91 -6.79 -8.11
C PRO A 258 3.68 -5.66 -7.41
N GLY A 259 3.14 -5.12 -6.31
CA GLY A 259 3.77 -4.01 -5.59
C GLY A 259 3.93 -2.70 -6.39
N GLY A 260 3.30 -2.60 -7.58
CA GLY A 260 3.56 -1.52 -8.54
C GLY A 260 4.96 -1.58 -9.17
N LEU A 261 5.63 -2.75 -9.06
CA LEU A 261 7.03 -2.94 -9.51
C LEU A 261 7.20 -2.60 -10.99
N GLY A 262 8.26 -1.88 -11.29
CA GLY A 262 8.58 -1.35 -12.61
C GLY A 262 7.94 0.02 -12.86
N VAL A 263 6.63 0.15 -12.70
CA VAL A 263 5.92 1.40 -12.96
C VAL A 263 6.21 2.45 -11.88
N ALA A 264 6.17 2.06 -10.61
CA ALA A 264 6.47 3.00 -9.52
C ALA A 264 7.94 3.44 -9.57
N GLU A 265 8.89 2.51 -9.74
CA GLU A 265 10.32 2.83 -9.84
C GLU A 265 10.63 3.68 -11.07
N GLY A 266 10.09 3.30 -12.23
CA GLY A 266 10.24 4.08 -13.47
C GLY A 266 9.67 5.48 -13.35
N SER A 267 8.51 5.64 -12.67
CA SER A 267 7.91 6.94 -12.43
C SER A 267 8.71 7.78 -11.43
N ILE A 268 9.21 7.19 -10.33
CA ILE A 268 10.10 7.91 -9.38
C ILE A 268 11.35 8.40 -10.13
N LEU A 269 12.01 7.50 -10.87
CA LEU A 269 13.21 7.84 -11.65
C LEU A 269 12.93 8.98 -12.65
N ALA A 270 11.88 8.86 -13.44
CA ALA A 270 11.50 9.86 -14.44
C ALA A 270 11.18 11.23 -13.81
N LEU A 271 10.44 11.26 -12.70
CA LEU A 271 10.09 12.50 -12.03
C LEU A 271 11.29 13.14 -11.33
N LEU A 272 12.23 12.36 -10.81
CA LEU A 272 13.47 12.88 -10.23
C LEU A 272 14.38 13.47 -11.32
N LEU A 273 14.49 12.81 -12.48
CA LEU A 273 15.19 13.36 -13.66
C LEU A 273 14.54 14.67 -14.11
N TRP A 274 13.23 14.70 -14.19
CA TRP A 274 12.49 15.90 -14.56
C TRP A 274 12.68 17.03 -13.52
N ALA A 275 12.80 16.70 -12.21
CA ALA A 275 13.14 17.66 -11.16
C ALA A 275 14.60 18.17 -11.24
N GLY A 276 15.37 17.76 -12.26
CA GLY A 276 16.74 18.23 -12.50
C GLY A 276 17.84 17.42 -11.84
N LEU A 277 17.53 16.28 -11.21
CA LEU A 277 18.57 15.40 -10.63
C LEU A 277 19.33 14.66 -11.76
N GLY A 278 20.63 14.46 -11.57
CA GLY A 278 21.42 13.61 -12.46
C GLY A 278 20.94 12.16 -12.47
N ARG A 279 21.16 11.46 -13.60
CA ARG A 279 20.67 10.09 -13.83
C ARG A 279 21.07 9.11 -12.73
N GLU A 280 22.33 9.16 -12.31
CA GLU A 280 22.92 8.28 -11.32
C GLU A 280 22.28 8.51 -9.94
N MET A 281 22.10 9.78 -9.55
CA MET A 281 21.48 10.18 -8.29
C MET A 281 19.99 9.84 -8.28
N ALA A 282 19.27 10.06 -9.37
CA ALA A 282 17.85 9.69 -9.48
C ALA A 282 17.65 8.19 -9.34
N ALA A 283 18.51 7.37 -9.97
CA ALA A 283 18.48 5.92 -9.84
C ALA A 283 18.83 5.47 -8.41
N ALA A 284 19.90 6.02 -7.82
CA ALA A 284 20.29 5.70 -6.44
C ALA A 284 19.19 6.07 -5.44
N THR A 285 18.57 7.24 -5.58
CA THR A 285 17.45 7.70 -4.74
C THR A 285 16.25 6.76 -4.89
N THR A 286 15.91 6.34 -6.11
CA THR A 286 14.83 5.38 -6.38
C THR A 286 15.08 4.07 -5.64
N LEU A 287 16.29 3.52 -5.70
CA LEU A 287 16.66 2.30 -5.01
C LEU A 287 16.56 2.46 -3.50
N VAL A 288 17.16 3.50 -2.90
CA VAL A 288 17.08 3.75 -1.45
C VAL A 288 15.61 3.85 -1.01
N THR A 289 14.80 4.58 -1.75
CA THR A 289 13.37 4.74 -1.44
C THR A 289 12.65 3.39 -1.43
N ARG A 290 12.84 2.57 -2.46
CA ARG A 290 12.13 1.28 -2.58
C ARG A 290 12.64 0.25 -1.58
N PHE A 291 13.96 0.24 -1.28
CA PHE A 291 14.49 -0.64 -0.25
C PHE A 291 13.97 -0.28 1.14
N SER A 292 13.93 1.01 1.48
CA SER A 292 13.47 1.46 2.80
C SER A 292 11.95 1.42 2.98
N THR A 293 11.14 1.55 1.91
CA THR A 293 9.67 1.57 2.03
C THR A 293 9.03 0.23 1.66
N LEU A 294 9.30 -0.36 0.50
CA LEU A 294 8.67 -1.59 0.07
C LEU A 294 9.35 -2.83 0.66
N TRP A 295 10.67 -2.97 0.42
CA TRP A 295 11.38 -4.21 0.78
C TRP A 295 11.55 -4.37 2.29
N LEU A 296 11.81 -3.29 3.01
CA LEU A 296 11.81 -3.32 4.48
C LEU A 296 10.44 -3.76 5.02
N GLY A 297 9.35 -3.29 4.42
CA GLY A 297 8.00 -3.74 4.75
C GLY A 297 7.79 -5.22 4.52
N VAL A 298 8.28 -5.76 3.40
CA VAL A 298 8.23 -7.21 3.11
C VAL A 298 8.98 -8.00 4.17
N VAL A 299 10.19 -7.56 4.56
CA VAL A 299 10.99 -8.24 5.61
C VAL A 299 10.25 -8.22 6.95
N ILE A 300 9.76 -7.06 7.39
CA ILE A 300 8.96 -6.94 8.62
C ILE A 300 7.72 -7.83 8.53
N GLY A 301 7.08 -7.87 7.37
CA GLY A 301 5.91 -8.70 7.11
C GLY A 301 6.18 -10.20 7.20
N LEU A 302 7.32 -10.66 6.69
CA LEU A 302 7.74 -12.06 6.79
C LEU A 302 7.99 -12.48 8.24
N VAL A 303 8.64 -11.62 9.03
CA VAL A 303 8.81 -11.83 10.47
C VAL A 303 7.45 -11.90 11.17
N GLY A 304 6.54 -10.95 10.87
CA GLY A 304 5.17 -10.97 11.40
C GLY A 304 4.41 -12.24 11.04
N LEU A 305 4.54 -12.70 9.79
CA LEU A 305 3.91 -13.94 9.32
C LEU A 305 4.45 -15.18 10.05
N TYR A 306 5.74 -15.24 10.27
CA TYR A 306 6.35 -16.33 11.04
C TYR A 306 5.85 -16.35 12.50
N LEU A 307 5.80 -15.18 13.13
CA LEU A 307 5.36 -15.06 14.53
C LEU A 307 3.87 -15.36 14.70
N VAL A 308 3.00 -14.89 13.78
CA VAL A 308 1.56 -15.19 13.85
C VAL A 308 1.31 -16.70 13.68
N GLN A 309 2.05 -17.35 12.79
CA GLN A 309 1.97 -18.80 12.64
C GLN A 309 2.31 -19.52 13.95
N LYS A 310 3.43 -19.14 14.58
CA LYS A 310 3.86 -19.74 15.85
C LYS A 310 2.84 -19.57 16.97
N GLU A 311 2.17 -18.42 17.06
CA GLU A 311 1.12 -18.20 18.09
C GLU A 311 -0.14 -19.02 17.81
N LEU A 312 -0.60 -19.09 16.56
CA LEU A 312 -1.78 -19.88 16.19
C LEU A 312 -1.55 -21.39 16.43
N PHE A 313 -0.34 -21.92 16.17
CA PHE A 313 -0.04 -23.33 16.46
C PHE A 313 0.11 -23.66 17.95
N LYS A 314 0.42 -22.68 18.81
CA LYS A 314 0.44 -22.90 20.27
C LYS A 314 -0.95 -23.08 20.87
N VAL A 315 -1.99 -22.58 20.21
CA VAL A 315 -3.37 -22.68 20.69
C VAL A 315 -3.99 -24.03 20.29
N GLU A 316 -3.45 -24.70 19.26
CA GLU A 316 -3.92 -26.04 18.81
C GLU A 316 -3.23 -27.21 19.55
N SER A 317 -2.18 -26.95 20.33
CA SER A 317 -1.46 -27.93 21.16
C SER A 317 -1.85 -27.81 22.64
#